data_df3fb4361e4c9de1690c36693e93fa45
#
_entry.id   df3fb4361e4c9de1690c36693e93fa45
#
_cell.length_a   1.000
_cell.length_b   1.000
_cell.length_c   1.000
_cell.angle_alpha   90.00
_cell.angle_beta   90.00
_cell.angle_gamma   90.00
#
_symmetry.space_group_name_H-M   'P 1'
#
loop_
_entity.id
_entity.type
_entity.pdbx_description
1 polymer ?
#
loop_
_entity_poly.entity_id
_entity_poly.type
_entity_poly.pdbx_seq_one_letter_code
_entity_poly.pdbx_strand_id
1 'polypeptide(L)'
;MSLKKMTINAILDYIEENIEIGPIDINSLVEYSGYSRRYLQQLFYDCIGIPVGKYIQRRRVSRSAVLLRLTNLPLVTISEKLCYDSQQTFTREFKKHTGNTPLQYRKGKIWTFKNLTGHRHLDTLFPVPELRRLDNEEFCGLSVSFKERIPYNAENAQQKWNMVNSLFSRSDEPLFISNSLTKESRFNDNFIINSIFWKKTGHTRTQG
;
A
#
# COMPACT_ATOMS: atom_id res chain seq x y z
N MET A 1 22.74 -11.53 -3.42
CA MET A 1 22.27 -10.14 -3.45
C MET A 1 23.47 -9.20 -3.37
N SER A 2 23.53 -8.15 -4.20
CA SER A 2 24.64 -7.18 -4.14
C SER A 2 24.47 -6.26 -2.92
N LEU A 3 25.57 -5.95 -2.19
CA LEU A 3 25.54 -5.01 -1.05
C LEU A 3 24.86 -3.67 -1.41
N LYS A 4 25.11 -3.17 -2.62
CA LYS A 4 24.46 -1.95 -3.13
C LYS A 4 22.92 -2.04 -3.13
N LYS A 5 22.37 -3.17 -3.57
CA LYS A 5 20.92 -3.39 -3.57
C LYS A 5 20.35 -3.52 -2.15
N MET A 6 21.07 -4.20 -1.24
CA MET A 6 20.68 -4.29 0.17
C MET A 6 20.58 -2.90 0.80
N THR A 7 21.59 -2.05 0.57
CA THR A 7 21.59 -0.68 1.08
C THR A 7 20.41 0.14 0.53
N ILE A 8 20.16 0.04 -0.79
CA ILE A 8 19.03 0.79 -1.37
C ILE A 8 17.68 0.27 -0.84
N ASN A 9 17.49 -1.02 -0.68
CA ASN A 9 16.29 -1.56 -0.06
C ASN A 9 16.11 -1.04 1.38
N ALA A 10 17.16 -1.05 2.20
CA ALA A 10 17.11 -0.49 3.54
C ALA A 10 16.74 1.00 3.55
N ILE A 11 17.24 1.79 2.58
CA ILE A 11 16.85 3.20 2.42
C ILE A 11 15.38 3.33 1.99
N LEU A 12 14.91 2.47 1.11
CA LEU A 12 13.51 2.48 0.67
C LEU A 12 12.57 2.15 1.85
N ASP A 13 12.94 1.17 2.68
CA ASP A 13 12.21 0.79 3.89
C ASP A 13 12.24 1.92 4.92
N TYR A 14 13.40 2.52 5.17
CA TYR A 14 13.53 3.69 6.04
C TYR A 14 12.61 4.85 5.61
N ILE A 15 12.52 5.13 4.30
CA ILE A 15 11.62 6.17 3.77
C ILE A 15 10.16 5.80 4.08
N GLU A 16 9.75 4.56 3.87
CA GLU A 16 8.37 4.13 4.12
C GLU A 16 7.97 4.19 5.59
N GLU A 17 8.88 3.79 6.47
CA GLU A 17 8.66 3.81 7.92
C GLU A 17 8.57 5.24 8.48
N ASN A 18 9.32 6.17 7.90
CA ASN A 18 9.44 7.54 8.42
C ASN A 18 8.61 8.59 7.67
N ILE A 19 7.94 8.23 6.57
CA ILE A 19 7.26 9.20 5.69
C ILE A 19 6.12 9.98 6.36
N GLU A 20 5.53 9.43 7.43
CA GLU A 20 4.46 10.03 8.24
C GLU A 20 4.95 10.49 9.62
N ILE A 21 6.21 10.25 9.97
CA ILE A 21 6.78 10.56 11.30
C ILE A 21 7.40 11.95 11.29
N GLY A 22 8.15 12.27 10.22
CA GLY A 22 8.85 13.55 10.14
C GLY A 22 9.39 13.85 8.75
N PRO A 23 10.01 15.04 8.58
CA PRO A 23 10.67 15.39 7.34
C PRO A 23 11.89 14.48 7.12
N ILE A 24 11.92 13.86 5.95
CA ILE A 24 13.06 13.04 5.51
C ILE A 24 13.90 13.90 4.57
N ASP A 25 15.14 14.15 4.95
CA ASP A 25 16.11 14.85 4.12
C ASP A 25 17.31 13.96 3.76
N ILE A 26 18.21 14.49 2.94
CA ILE A 26 19.41 13.72 2.52
C ILE A 26 20.37 13.47 3.69
N ASN A 27 20.38 14.32 4.72
CA ASN A 27 21.29 14.16 5.84
C ASN A 27 20.86 12.99 6.72
N SER A 28 19.56 12.84 7.00
CA SER A 28 19.04 11.67 7.73
C SER A 28 19.34 10.36 7.00
N LEU A 29 19.29 10.35 5.67
CA LEU A 29 19.66 9.17 4.88
C LEU A 29 21.17 8.89 4.86
N VAL A 30 21.99 9.93 4.88
CA VAL A 30 23.46 9.84 5.00
C VAL A 30 23.83 9.25 6.36
N GLU A 31 23.23 9.75 7.43
CA GLU A 31 23.43 9.24 8.79
C GLU A 31 23.01 7.77 8.91
N TYR A 32 21.82 7.45 8.39
CA TYR A 32 21.30 6.08 8.41
C TYR A 32 22.17 5.09 7.61
N SER A 33 22.66 5.50 6.43
CA SER A 33 23.40 4.59 5.53
C SER A 33 24.90 4.55 5.78
N GLY A 34 25.46 5.55 6.45
CA GLY A 34 26.90 5.72 6.62
C GLY A 34 27.66 6.12 5.34
N TYR A 35 26.96 6.37 4.24
CA TYR A 35 27.59 6.78 2.97
C TYR A 35 27.71 8.31 2.86
N SER A 36 28.68 8.79 2.07
CA SER A 36 28.73 10.20 1.72
C SER A 36 27.50 10.61 0.90
N ARG A 37 27.07 11.88 1.03
CA ARG A 37 25.93 12.44 0.28
C ARG A 37 26.02 12.17 -1.22
N ARG A 38 27.18 12.45 -1.81
CA ARG A 38 27.39 12.31 -3.26
C ARG A 38 27.25 10.86 -3.70
N TYR A 39 27.87 9.93 -2.96
CA TYR A 39 27.80 8.51 -3.29
C TYR A 39 26.37 7.96 -3.14
N LEU A 40 25.70 8.32 -2.05
CA LEU A 40 24.33 7.90 -1.81
C LEU A 40 23.35 8.38 -2.90
N GLN A 41 23.45 9.65 -3.30
CA GLN A 41 22.62 10.22 -4.36
C GLN A 41 22.84 9.51 -5.70
N GLN A 42 24.11 9.26 -6.05
CA GLN A 42 24.45 8.53 -7.28
C GLN A 42 23.94 7.08 -7.23
N LEU A 43 24.22 6.36 -6.14
CA LEU A 43 23.80 4.98 -5.96
C LEU A 43 22.28 4.83 -6.03
N PHE A 44 21.53 5.74 -5.37
CA PHE A 44 20.09 5.74 -5.41
C PHE A 44 19.56 6.00 -6.82
N TYR A 45 20.14 6.97 -7.53
CA TYR A 45 19.77 7.28 -8.90
C TYR A 45 20.05 6.09 -9.85
N ASP A 46 21.19 5.43 -9.72
CA ASP A 46 21.57 4.27 -10.54
C ASP A 46 20.60 3.09 -10.34
N CYS A 47 20.10 2.89 -9.12
CA CYS A 47 19.18 1.79 -8.80
C CYS A 47 17.71 2.11 -9.09
N ILE A 48 17.26 3.35 -8.85
CA ILE A 48 15.84 3.74 -8.87
C ILE A 48 15.47 4.54 -10.12
N GLY A 49 16.45 5.18 -10.77
CA GLY A 49 16.27 5.97 -11.99
C GLY A 49 15.78 7.41 -11.75
N ILE A 50 15.59 7.82 -10.50
CA ILE A 50 15.22 9.19 -10.13
C ILE A 50 15.95 9.62 -8.86
N PRO A 51 16.19 10.94 -8.66
CA PRO A 51 16.79 11.45 -7.42
C PRO A 51 15.96 11.09 -6.18
N VAL A 52 16.63 10.82 -5.06
CA VAL A 52 15.99 10.38 -3.81
C VAL A 52 14.94 11.37 -3.29
N GLY A 53 15.21 12.68 -3.34
CA GLY A 53 14.21 13.69 -2.95
C GLY A 53 12.95 13.66 -3.81
N LYS A 54 13.11 13.38 -5.12
CA LYS A 54 11.99 13.21 -6.05
C LYS A 54 11.19 11.93 -5.74
N TYR A 55 11.88 10.85 -5.35
CA TYR A 55 11.24 9.63 -4.91
C TYR A 55 10.41 9.87 -3.65
N ILE A 56 10.97 10.51 -2.60
CA ILE A 56 10.25 10.83 -1.36
C ILE A 56 9.00 11.68 -1.66
N GLN A 57 9.12 12.72 -2.50
CA GLN A 57 7.98 13.55 -2.91
C GLN A 57 6.87 12.70 -3.56
N ARG A 58 7.22 11.81 -4.50
CA ARG A 58 6.26 10.92 -5.16
C ARG A 58 5.62 9.94 -4.19
N ARG A 59 6.39 9.42 -3.22
CA ARG A 59 5.87 8.53 -2.18
C ARG A 59 4.87 9.24 -1.27
N ARG A 60 5.15 10.50 -0.86
CA ARG A 60 4.21 11.33 -0.09
C ARG A 60 2.88 11.53 -0.84
N VAL A 61 2.93 11.82 -2.14
CA VAL A 61 1.71 11.91 -2.96
C VAL A 61 0.96 10.58 -2.99
N SER A 62 1.67 9.48 -3.16
CA SER A 62 1.04 8.14 -3.21
C SER A 62 0.44 7.75 -1.87
N ARG A 63 1.12 8.03 -0.75
CA ARG A 63 0.60 7.83 0.60
C ARG A 63 -0.64 8.69 0.86
N SER A 64 -0.62 9.96 0.44
CA SER A 64 -1.80 10.83 0.57
C SER A 64 -3.00 10.34 -0.24
N ALA A 65 -2.78 9.75 -1.42
CA ALA A 65 -3.84 9.15 -2.22
C ALA A 65 -4.53 7.99 -1.49
N VAL A 66 -3.75 7.15 -0.80
CA VAL A 66 -4.28 6.07 0.04
C VAL A 66 -5.10 6.62 1.21
N LEU A 67 -4.54 7.59 1.97
CA LEU A 67 -5.23 8.25 3.08
C LEU A 67 -6.54 8.92 2.64
N LEU A 68 -6.54 9.61 1.49
CA LEU A 68 -7.73 10.24 0.92
C LEU A 68 -8.83 9.23 0.60
N ARG A 69 -8.45 8.04 0.12
CA ARG A 69 -9.39 7.00 -0.32
C ARG A 69 -9.89 6.12 0.82
N LEU A 70 -9.04 5.81 1.77
CA LEU A 70 -9.35 4.83 2.82
C LEU A 70 -9.74 5.46 4.15
N THR A 71 -9.57 6.79 4.31
CA THR A 71 -9.89 7.47 5.57
C THR A 71 -10.76 8.70 5.38
N ASN A 72 -11.32 9.20 6.48
CA ASN A 72 -12.04 10.46 6.54
C ASN A 72 -11.17 11.61 7.11
N LEU A 73 -9.86 11.43 7.22
CA LEU A 73 -8.96 12.47 7.74
C LEU A 73 -9.14 13.79 7.00
N PRO A 74 -9.19 14.94 7.72
CA PRO A 74 -9.18 16.26 7.12
C PRO A 74 -7.96 16.47 6.23
N LEU A 75 -8.06 17.32 5.21
CA LEU A 75 -6.94 17.59 4.30
C LEU A 75 -5.76 18.23 5.01
N VAL A 76 -6.02 19.09 6.02
CA VAL A 76 -4.99 19.70 6.84
C VAL A 76 -4.20 18.62 7.59
N THR A 77 -4.87 17.67 8.22
CA THR A 77 -4.24 16.55 8.94
C THR A 77 -3.39 15.68 8.02
N ILE A 78 -3.87 15.40 6.79
CA ILE A 78 -3.08 14.65 5.80
C ILE A 78 -1.84 15.43 5.38
N SER A 79 -1.96 16.75 5.19
CA SER A 79 -0.80 17.59 4.83
C SER A 79 0.25 17.63 5.93
N GLU A 80 -0.16 17.74 7.19
CA GLU A 80 0.72 17.70 8.35
C GLU A 80 1.42 16.35 8.53
N LYS A 81 0.64 15.24 8.50
CA LYS A 81 1.21 13.87 8.58
C LYS A 81 2.29 13.60 7.53
N LEU A 82 2.15 14.18 6.35
CA LEU A 82 3.08 13.97 5.25
C LEU A 82 4.12 15.10 5.12
N CYS A 83 4.27 15.90 6.18
CA CYS A 83 5.29 16.95 6.29
C CYS A 83 5.27 17.96 5.13
N TYR A 84 4.07 18.39 4.70
CA TYR A 84 3.93 19.53 3.81
C TYR A 84 3.87 20.82 4.63
N ASP A 85 4.54 21.87 4.16
CA ASP A 85 4.58 23.18 4.83
C ASP A 85 3.18 23.81 4.98
N SER A 86 2.24 23.45 4.12
CA SER A 86 0.86 23.92 4.17
C SER A 86 -0.08 23.01 3.36
N GLN A 87 -1.38 23.10 3.68
CA GLN A 87 -2.41 22.44 2.89
C GLN A 87 -2.44 22.92 1.42
N GLN A 88 -2.08 24.19 1.17
CA GLN A 88 -2.00 24.76 -0.17
C GLN A 88 -0.86 24.11 -0.96
N THR A 89 0.33 23.98 -0.37
CA THR A 89 1.47 23.28 -0.97
C THR A 89 1.12 21.82 -1.27
N PHE A 90 0.51 21.12 -0.33
CA PHE A 90 -0.01 19.77 -0.53
C PHE A 90 -0.97 19.70 -1.72
N THR A 91 -1.98 20.57 -1.77
CA THR A 91 -3.00 20.58 -2.83
C THR A 91 -2.38 20.81 -4.20
N ARG A 92 -1.42 21.74 -4.32
CA ARG A 92 -0.71 22.03 -5.57
C ARG A 92 0.11 20.84 -6.03
N GLU A 93 0.92 20.25 -5.14
CA GLU A 93 1.76 19.11 -5.48
C GLU A 93 0.94 17.86 -5.82
N PHE A 94 -0.11 17.60 -5.07
CA PHE A 94 -1.02 16.49 -5.35
C PHE A 94 -1.67 16.62 -6.72
N LYS A 95 -2.22 17.81 -7.04
CA LYS A 95 -2.82 18.08 -8.35
C LYS A 95 -1.81 17.96 -9.49
N LYS A 96 -0.58 18.45 -9.30
CA LYS A 96 0.49 18.34 -10.29
C LYS A 96 0.81 16.89 -10.64
N HIS A 97 0.78 15.98 -9.66
CA HIS A 97 1.11 14.58 -9.88
C HIS A 97 -0.08 13.74 -10.37
N THR A 98 -1.29 13.99 -9.86
CA THR A 98 -2.45 13.14 -10.12
C THR A 98 -3.42 13.71 -11.15
N GLY A 99 -3.30 15.00 -11.46
CA GLY A 99 -4.24 15.74 -12.32
C GLY A 99 -5.51 16.21 -11.57
N ASN A 100 -5.76 15.76 -10.35
CA ASN A 100 -6.94 16.09 -9.55
C ASN A 100 -6.54 16.77 -8.25
N THR A 101 -7.39 17.66 -7.74
CA THR A 101 -7.21 18.14 -6.37
C THR A 101 -7.46 17.00 -5.37
N PRO A 102 -6.91 17.05 -4.13
CA PRO A 102 -7.16 16.04 -3.11
C PRO A 102 -8.65 15.79 -2.87
N LEU A 103 -9.47 16.83 -2.87
CA LEU A 103 -10.91 16.70 -2.66
C LEU A 103 -11.63 16.02 -3.84
N GLN A 104 -11.26 16.38 -5.09
CA GLN A 104 -11.77 15.70 -6.28
C GLN A 104 -11.37 14.22 -6.29
N TYR A 105 -10.11 13.91 -5.94
CA TYR A 105 -9.62 12.56 -5.85
C TYR A 105 -10.38 11.75 -4.78
N ARG A 106 -10.63 12.34 -3.60
CA ARG A 106 -11.41 11.71 -2.51
C ARG A 106 -12.84 11.36 -2.93
N LYS A 107 -13.51 12.27 -3.67
CA LYS A 107 -14.91 12.12 -4.09
C LYS A 107 -15.07 11.31 -5.38
N GLY A 108 -14.00 11.11 -6.14
CA GLY A 108 -14.06 10.41 -7.41
C GLY A 108 -14.55 8.96 -7.26
N LYS A 109 -15.38 8.48 -8.18
CA LYS A 109 -15.92 7.12 -8.17
C LYS A 109 -14.86 6.07 -8.48
N ILE A 110 -13.89 6.41 -9.34
CA ILE A 110 -12.85 5.51 -9.79
C ILE A 110 -11.57 5.77 -9.01
N TRP A 111 -11.01 4.72 -8.40
CA TRP A 111 -9.70 4.76 -7.80
C TRP A 111 -8.65 4.41 -8.86
N THR A 112 -7.89 5.37 -9.28
CA THR A 112 -6.79 5.17 -10.23
C THR A 112 -5.44 5.25 -9.54
N PHE A 113 -4.54 4.34 -9.90
CA PHE A 113 -3.14 4.34 -9.47
C PHE A 113 -2.22 5.03 -10.48
N LYS A 114 -2.79 5.60 -11.55
CA LYS A 114 -2.03 6.32 -12.59
C LYS A 114 -1.21 7.43 -11.95
N ASN A 115 0.07 7.49 -12.28
CA ASN A 115 1.06 8.44 -11.77
C ASN A 115 1.37 8.31 -10.26
N LEU A 116 0.88 7.29 -9.57
CA LEU A 116 1.30 6.97 -8.23
C LEU A 116 2.55 6.08 -8.26
N THR A 117 3.41 6.26 -7.27
CA THR A 117 4.63 5.45 -7.09
C THR A 117 4.41 4.50 -5.92
N GLY A 118 4.40 3.20 -6.17
CA GLY A 118 4.34 2.19 -5.11
C GLY A 118 5.63 2.15 -4.27
N HIS A 119 5.58 1.54 -3.10
CA HIS A 119 6.78 1.12 -2.39
C HIS A 119 7.54 0.15 -3.31
N ARG A 120 8.83 0.37 -3.48
CA ARG A 120 9.70 -0.47 -4.30
C ARG A 120 10.62 -1.28 -3.41
N HIS A 121 10.86 -2.50 -3.82
CA HIS A 121 11.93 -3.34 -3.31
C HIS A 121 12.62 -3.98 -4.51
N LEU A 122 13.95 -3.87 -4.60
CA LEU A 122 14.69 -4.18 -5.84
C LEU A 122 14.70 -5.67 -6.21
N ASP A 123 14.42 -6.54 -5.25
CA ASP A 123 14.46 -8.00 -5.46
C ASP A 123 13.08 -8.67 -5.32
N THR A 124 12.02 -7.89 -5.19
CA THR A 124 10.67 -8.46 -5.11
C THR A 124 10.13 -8.70 -6.51
N LEU A 125 10.06 -9.97 -6.88
CA LEU A 125 9.32 -10.40 -8.07
C LEU A 125 7.84 -10.51 -7.67
N PHE A 126 7.02 -9.62 -8.17
CA PHE A 126 5.57 -9.79 -8.08
C PHE A 126 5.12 -10.84 -9.08
N PRO A 127 4.27 -11.80 -8.69
CA PRO A 127 3.69 -12.73 -9.64
C PRO A 127 2.89 -11.97 -10.71
N VAL A 128 3.01 -12.43 -11.94
CA VAL A 128 2.21 -11.88 -13.03
C VAL A 128 0.76 -12.34 -12.82
N PRO A 129 -0.22 -11.41 -12.74
CA PRO A 129 -1.61 -11.81 -12.57
C PRO A 129 -2.10 -12.55 -13.81
N GLU A 130 -2.79 -13.66 -13.59
CA GLU A 130 -3.45 -14.43 -14.62
C GLU A 130 -4.95 -14.16 -14.60
N LEU A 131 -5.53 -13.92 -15.78
CA LEU A 131 -6.98 -13.83 -15.91
C LEU A 131 -7.55 -15.23 -16.14
N ARG A 132 -8.40 -15.70 -15.22
CA ARG A 132 -9.12 -16.96 -15.33
C ARG A 132 -10.62 -16.70 -15.32
N ARG A 133 -11.34 -17.40 -16.20
CA ARG A 133 -12.79 -17.50 -16.13
C ARG A 133 -13.17 -18.65 -15.21
N LEU A 134 -14.18 -18.44 -14.41
CA LEU A 134 -14.76 -19.42 -13.49
C LEU A 134 -16.21 -19.68 -13.91
N ASP A 135 -16.39 -20.12 -15.17
CA ASP A 135 -17.73 -20.36 -15.74
C ASP A 135 -18.34 -21.61 -15.09
N ASN A 136 -19.63 -21.49 -14.70
CA ASN A 136 -20.43 -22.59 -14.12
C ASN A 136 -19.87 -23.19 -12.81
N GLU A 137 -19.07 -22.43 -12.06
CA GLU A 137 -18.57 -22.85 -10.76
C GLU A 137 -19.37 -22.20 -9.64
N GLU A 138 -19.80 -22.97 -8.67
CA GLU A 138 -20.47 -22.47 -7.47
C GLU A 138 -19.47 -22.37 -6.33
N PHE A 139 -19.58 -21.29 -5.55
CA PHE A 139 -18.70 -21.00 -4.42
C PHE A 139 -19.53 -20.75 -3.17
N CYS A 140 -19.12 -21.29 -2.05
CA CYS A 140 -19.56 -20.84 -0.75
C CYS A 140 -18.48 -20.00 -0.08
N GLY A 141 -18.84 -18.97 0.66
CA GLY A 141 -17.89 -18.04 1.24
C GLY A 141 -18.21 -17.65 2.65
N LEU A 142 -17.15 -17.40 3.44
CA LEU A 142 -17.24 -16.81 4.76
C LEU A 142 -16.76 -15.38 4.74
N SER A 143 -17.60 -14.44 5.17
CA SER A 143 -17.26 -13.02 5.26
C SER A 143 -16.66 -12.70 6.62
N VAL A 144 -15.52 -11.99 6.61
CA VAL A 144 -14.83 -11.53 7.81
C VAL A 144 -14.38 -10.09 7.62
N SER A 145 -14.57 -9.26 8.63
CA SER A 145 -14.15 -7.85 8.61
C SER A 145 -12.96 -7.64 9.53
N PHE A 146 -11.92 -6.99 8.99
CA PHE A 146 -10.73 -6.63 9.73
C PHE A 146 -10.59 -5.11 9.78
N LYS A 147 -10.32 -4.56 10.96
CA LYS A 147 -9.96 -3.16 11.12
C LYS A 147 -8.44 -3.02 10.97
N GLU A 148 -8.03 -2.18 10.06
CA GLU A 148 -6.63 -1.92 9.73
C GLU A 148 -6.29 -0.45 9.87
N ARG A 149 -5.00 -0.17 10.04
CA ARG A 149 -4.46 1.18 10.11
C ARG A 149 -3.51 1.47 8.94
N ILE A 150 -3.42 2.73 8.56
CA ILE A 150 -2.43 3.23 7.60
C ILE A 150 -1.30 3.94 8.37
N PRO A 151 -0.01 3.57 8.18
CA PRO A 151 0.47 2.53 7.28
C PRO A 151 0.10 1.13 7.75
N TYR A 152 -0.16 0.25 6.79
CA TYR A 152 -0.41 -1.16 7.08
C TYR A 152 0.85 -1.78 7.68
N ASN A 153 0.75 -2.32 8.88
CA ASN A 153 1.81 -3.11 9.47
C ASN A 153 1.41 -4.59 9.47
N ALA A 154 2.41 -5.46 9.30
CA ALA A 154 2.18 -6.89 9.20
C ALA A 154 1.85 -7.56 10.56
N GLU A 155 1.78 -6.82 11.66
CA GLU A 155 1.53 -7.38 13.00
C GLU A 155 0.22 -8.17 13.06
N ASN A 156 -0.81 -7.70 12.35
CA ASN A 156 -2.08 -8.41 12.25
C ASN A 156 -2.10 -9.52 11.19
N ALA A 157 -1.08 -9.62 10.34
CA ALA A 157 -1.07 -10.61 9.24
C ALA A 157 -1.07 -12.04 9.77
N GLN A 158 -0.27 -12.32 10.81
CA GLN A 158 -0.19 -13.66 11.41
C GLN A 158 -1.52 -14.07 12.06
N GLN A 159 -2.20 -13.16 12.75
CA GLN A 159 -3.51 -13.43 13.33
C GLN A 159 -4.55 -13.73 12.26
N LYS A 160 -4.54 -12.99 11.15
CA LYS A 160 -5.40 -13.26 9.99
C LYS A 160 -5.13 -14.61 9.38
N TRP A 161 -3.86 -14.97 9.17
CA TRP A 161 -3.48 -16.28 8.66
C TRP A 161 -3.88 -17.41 9.60
N ASN A 162 -3.70 -17.24 10.89
CA ASN A 162 -4.12 -18.23 11.88
C ASN A 162 -5.64 -18.46 11.83
N MET A 163 -6.42 -17.38 11.69
CA MET A 163 -7.86 -17.45 11.54
C MET A 163 -8.28 -18.13 10.24
N VAL A 164 -7.68 -17.74 9.11
CA VAL A 164 -7.92 -18.38 7.81
C VAL A 164 -7.59 -19.87 7.89
N ASN A 165 -6.44 -20.22 8.44
CA ASN A 165 -6.04 -21.61 8.61
C ASN A 165 -7.00 -22.38 9.51
N SER A 166 -7.50 -21.78 10.60
CA SER A 166 -8.47 -22.46 11.48
C SER A 166 -9.80 -22.76 10.79
N LEU A 167 -10.22 -21.90 9.86
CA LEU A 167 -11.46 -22.04 9.11
C LEU A 167 -11.36 -23.00 7.92
N PHE A 168 -10.14 -23.12 7.33
CA PHE A 168 -9.93 -23.85 6.08
C PHE A 168 -8.87 -24.97 6.16
N SER A 169 -8.43 -25.33 7.37
CA SER A 169 -7.22 -26.11 7.67
C SER A 169 -7.21 -27.59 7.25
N ARG A 170 -8.08 -28.03 6.35
CA ARG A 170 -8.13 -29.46 5.94
C ARG A 170 -8.40 -29.75 4.48
N SER A 171 -8.19 -28.82 3.55
CA SER A 171 -8.36 -29.16 2.14
C SER A 171 -7.21 -28.64 1.30
N ASP A 172 -6.71 -29.50 0.40
CA ASP A 172 -5.75 -29.14 -0.64
C ASP A 172 -6.39 -28.33 -1.79
N GLU A 173 -7.65 -27.91 -1.63
CA GLU A 173 -8.38 -27.15 -2.61
C GLU A 173 -7.95 -25.66 -2.59
N PRO A 174 -7.90 -25.02 -3.75
CA PRO A 174 -7.54 -23.60 -3.83
C PRO A 174 -8.55 -22.74 -3.10
N LEU A 175 -8.05 -21.81 -2.28
CA LEU A 175 -8.84 -20.79 -1.61
C LEU A 175 -8.88 -19.54 -2.47
N PHE A 176 -10.08 -19.02 -2.72
CA PHE A 176 -10.29 -17.75 -3.42
C PHE A 176 -10.62 -16.66 -2.38
N ILE A 177 -10.06 -15.48 -2.56
CA ILE A 177 -10.26 -14.37 -1.64
C ILE A 177 -10.73 -13.16 -2.43
N SER A 178 -11.83 -12.56 -2.01
CA SER A 178 -12.24 -11.23 -2.48
C SER A 178 -12.22 -10.23 -1.34
N ASN A 179 -11.71 -9.03 -1.61
CA ASN A 179 -11.61 -7.98 -0.62
C ASN A 179 -12.34 -6.73 -1.09
N SER A 180 -13.07 -6.11 -0.17
CA SER A 180 -13.56 -4.74 -0.33
C SER A 180 -13.06 -3.86 0.80
N LEU A 181 -12.79 -2.59 0.47
CA LEU A 181 -12.23 -1.62 1.41
C LEU A 181 -13.28 -0.57 1.72
N THR A 182 -13.54 -0.34 3.00
CA THR A 182 -14.48 0.70 3.45
C THR A 182 -13.82 1.62 4.46
N LYS A 183 -14.24 2.91 4.42
CA LYS A 183 -13.77 3.90 5.39
C LYS A 183 -14.42 3.66 6.74
N GLU A 184 -13.68 3.85 7.81
CA GLU A 184 -14.28 4.00 9.12
C GLU A 184 -15.02 5.37 9.21
N SER A 185 -16.11 5.44 9.98
CA SER A 185 -16.87 6.69 10.16
C SER A 185 -16.10 7.77 10.93
N ARG A 186 -15.12 7.38 11.72
CA ARG A 186 -14.30 8.29 12.53
C ARG A 186 -13.21 8.99 11.72
N PHE A 187 -12.78 10.17 12.16
CA PHE A 187 -11.68 10.92 11.59
C PHE A 187 -10.32 10.38 12.10
N ASN A 188 -9.97 9.18 11.67
CA ASN A 188 -8.71 8.52 12.02
C ASN A 188 -8.08 7.88 10.79
N ASP A 189 -6.93 7.26 10.95
CA ASP A 189 -6.16 6.56 9.92
C ASP A 189 -6.54 5.07 9.76
N ASN A 190 -7.69 4.67 10.32
CA ASN A 190 -8.19 3.32 10.18
C ASN A 190 -9.14 3.16 8.98
N PHE A 191 -9.20 1.95 8.47
CA PHE A 191 -10.14 1.50 7.46
C PHE A 191 -10.55 0.05 7.74
N ILE A 192 -11.57 -0.42 7.05
CA ILE A 192 -12.09 -1.78 7.21
C ILE A 192 -11.82 -2.56 5.93
N ILE A 193 -11.21 -3.72 6.06
CA ILE A 193 -11.11 -4.72 4.99
C ILE A 193 -12.22 -5.74 5.24
N ASN A 194 -13.15 -5.84 4.31
CA ASN A 194 -14.13 -6.91 4.30
C ASN A 194 -13.61 -7.98 3.35
N SER A 195 -13.18 -9.11 3.89
CA SER A 195 -12.66 -10.24 3.13
C SER A 195 -13.71 -11.33 3.08
N ILE A 196 -13.94 -11.87 1.88
CA ILE A 196 -14.74 -13.09 1.72
C ILE A 196 -13.79 -14.18 1.24
N PHE A 197 -13.71 -15.23 2.03
CA PHE A 197 -12.94 -16.43 1.72
C PHE A 197 -13.87 -17.43 1.08
N TRP A 198 -13.61 -17.76 -0.19
CA TRP A 198 -14.47 -18.59 -1.02
C TRP A 198 -13.86 -19.97 -1.18
N LYS A 199 -14.68 -20.99 -1.09
CA LYS A 199 -14.36 -22.37 -1.43
C LYS A 199 -15.30 -22.84 -2.53
N LYS A 200 -14.78 -23.61 -3.48
CA LYS A 200 -15.60 -24.23 -4.51
C LYS A 200 -16.51 -25.27 -3.87
N THR A 201 -17.82 -25.20 -4.17
CA THR A 201 -18.75 -26.26 -3.78
C THR A 201 -18.57 -27.42 -4.72
N GLY A 202 -18.17 -28.60 -4.20
CA GLY A 202 -18.13 -29.80 -4.99
C GLY A 202 -19.53 -30.12 -5.57
N HIS A 203 -19.61 -30.40 -6.87
CA HIS A 203 -20.83 -30.98 -7.43
C HIS A 203 -21.10 -32.32 -6.75
N THR A 204 -21.99 -32.38 -5.79
CA THR A 204 -22.67 -33.63 -5.44
C THR A 204 -23.49 -33.98 -6.65
N ARG A 205 -22.96 -34.84 -7.53
CA ARG A 205 -23.79 -35.56 -8.49
C ARG A 205 -24.79 -36.36 -7.65
N THR A 206 -25.98 -35.84 -7.49
CA THR A 206 -27.15 -36.67 -7.20
C THR A 206 -27.35 -37.57 -8.40
N GLN A 207 -26.89 -38.82 -8.31
CA GLN A 207 -27.34 -39.88 -9.20
C GLN A 207 -28.82 -40.05 -8.89
N GLY A 208 -29.68 -39.65 -9.84
CA GLY A 208 -31.05 -40.07 -9.95
C GLY A 208 -31.13 -41.25 -10.90
#